data_6ffe76b4175402239151c6ca7e00a9f7
#
_entry.id   6ffe76b4175402239151c6ca7e00a9f7
#
_cell.length_a   1.000
_cell.length_b   1.000
_cell.length_c   1.000
_cell.angle_alpha   90.00
_cell.angle_beta   90.00
_cell.angle_gamma   90.00
#
_symmetry.space_group_name_H-M   'P 1'
#
loop_
_entity.id
_entity.type
_entity.pdbx_description
1 polymer ?
#
loop_
_entity_poly.entity_id
_entity_poly.type
_entity_poly.pdbx_seq_one_letter_code
_entity_poly.pdbx_strand_id
1 'polypeptide(L)'
;NECAGTPITVSDGNAQPGQTYAWSTGSTGSTISPTTDGTYTLTTTTTVGCIGTDNVLVTFIPIPQVNLGKDTIICQGETYTINAGNPGLDILWLEGQTSQTITVDQTGTYSATVSQSGCPASDTIDVFVVALPTNAIDQNIASQPYCFNELDRPINISAGISPNYDFLWGTGETTIDIEVTEAGTYVVQISAGKCSINDKITLKDFCPSTLYVPNSITPNGDGNNDSFNASGTYIEEYEMYIYNRWGEMIYKSNSMFDDWDGSYKGKPVQLDVYVYQDILFYLLLHSP
;
A
#
# COMPACT_ATOMS: atom_id res chain seq x y z
N ASN A 1 -16.12 47.70 19.34
CA ASN A 1 -16.30 46.96 18.06
C ASN A 1 -16.72 45.56 18.41
N GLU A 2 -17.88 45.16 17.96
CA GLU A 2 -18.42 43.81 18.18
C GLU A 2 -18.37 42.99 16.89
N CYS A 3 -18.43 41.67 17.02
CA CYS A 3 -18.44 40.80 15.87
C CYS A 3 -19.78 40.83 15.11
N ALA A 4 -19.77 40.66 13.83
CA ALA A 4 -20.97 40.56 13.00
C ALA A 4 -21.95 39.52 13.58
N GLY A 5 -23.24 39.90 13.63
CA GLY A 5 -24.28 39.08 14.24
C GLY A 5 -24.45 39.21 15.75
N THR A 6 -23.52 39.82 16.46
CA THR A 6 -23.66 40.09 17.91
C THR A 6 -24.50 41.37 18.09
N PRO A 7 -25.66 41.34 18.79
CA PRO A 7 -26.47 42.52 18.97
C PRO A 7 -25.79 43.53 19.89
N ILE A 8 -25.75 44.79 19.48
CA ILE A 8 -25.33 45.91 20.34
C ILE A 8 -26.55 46.73 20.72
N THR A 9 -26.53 47.32 21.90
CA THR A 9 -27.63 48.22 22.32
C THR A 9 -27.31 49.64 21.94
N VAL A 10 -28.16 50.25 21.09
CA VAL A 10 -28.17 51.67 20.77
C VAL A 10 -29.37 52.32 21.44
N SER A 11 -29.15 53.38 22.20
CA SER A 11 -30.19 54.04 22.99
C SER A 11 -30.20 55.55 22.76
N ASP A 12 -31.37 56.14 22.95
CA ASP A 12 -31.45 57.59 23.21
C ASP A 12 -30.82 57.86 24.59
N GLY A 13 -29.67 58.50 24.62
CA GLY A 13 -28.96 58.89 25.84
C GLY A 13 -29.70 59.86 26.74
N ASN A 14 -30.80 60.45 26.26
CA ASN A 14 -31.58 61.53 26.95
C ASN A 14 -33.07 61.18 27.01
N ALA A 15 -33.45 59.94 27.10
CA ALA A 15 -34.85 59.55 27.13
C ALA A 15 -35.64 60.24 28.23
N GLN A 16 -36.72 60.95 27.82
CA GLN A 16 -37.56 61.72 28.76
C GLN A 16 -38.99 61.10 28.83
N PRO A 17 -39.64 61.15 29.98
CA PRO A 17 -40.98 60.67 30.14
C PRO A 17 -41.98 61.36 29.12
N GLY A 18 -42.80 60.48 28.44
CA GLY A 18 -43.78 60.97 27.43
C GLY A 18 -43.25 61.29 26.06
N GLN A 19 -41.95 61.09 25.82
CA GLN A 19 -41.33 61.19 24.52
C GLN A 19 -41.66 59.95 23.68
N THR A 20 -41.90 60.14 22.38
CA THR A 20 -42.04 59.03 21.42
C THR A 20 -40.82 58.92 20.56
N TYR A 21 -40.52 57.66 20.14
CA TYR A 21 -39.36 57.26 19.40
C TYR A 21 -39.74 56.65 18.08
N ALA A 22 -39.02 56.95 17.04
CA ALA A 22 -39.11 56.28 15.74
C ALA A 22 -37.73 56.09 15.17
N TRP A 23 -37.28 54.80 15.10
CA TRP A 23 -36.02 54.40 14.49
C TRP A 23 -36.20 54.14 12.99
N SER A 24 -35.15 54.31 12.22
CA SER A 24 -35.10 53.96 10.80
C SER A 24 -35.40 52.43 10.54
N THR A 25 -35.31 51.60 11.56
CA THR A 25 -35.70 50.16 11.56
C THR A 25 -37.20 49.92 11.72
N GLY A 26 -37.97 50.98 12.00
CA GLY A 26 -39.41 50.90 12.35
C GLY A 26 -39.67 50.63 13.86
N SER A 27 -38.64 50.49 14.69
CA SER A 27 -38.79 50.36 16.15
C SER A 27 -39.27 51.68 16.75
N THR A 28 -40.12 51.56 17.80
CA THR A 28 -40.68 52.71 18.57
C THR A 28 -40.21 52.75 20.01
N GLY A 29 -39.27 51.85 20.40
CA GLY A 29 -38.67 51.84 21.73
C GLY A 29 -37.55 52.85 21.86
N SER A 30 -37.20 53.20 23.09
CA SER A 30 -36.03 54.06 23.38
C SER A 30 -34.69 53.41 23.01
N THR A 31 -34.67 52.11 22.69
CA THR A 31 -33.49 51.35 22.31
C THR A 31 -33.76 50.48 21.11
N ILE A 32 -32.72 50.17 20.34
CA ILE A 32 -32.66 49.12 19.32
C ILE A 32 -31.44 48.23 19.53
N SER A 33 -31.45 47.04 18.92
CA SER A 33 -30.34 46.10 19.00
C SER A 33 -29.87 45.68 17.61
N PRO A 34 -29.14 46.57 16.89
CA PRO A 34 -28.57 46.23 15.60
C PRO A 34 -27.65 45.01 15.63
N THR A 35 -27.68 44.21 14.55
CA THR A 35 -26.76 43.07 14.30
C THR A 35 -26.02 43.19 12.97
N THR A 36 -26.32 44.27 12.19
CA THR A 36 -25.72 44.51 10.89
C THR A 36 -25.18 45.93 10.79
N ASP A 37 -24.21 46.10 9.90
CA ASP A 37 -23.68 47.42 9.58
C ASP A 37 -24.79 48.35 9.04
N GLY A 38 -24.71 49.63 9.40
CA GLY A 38 -25.65 50.60 8.89
C GLY A 38 -25.69 51.90 9.70
N THR A 39 -26.32 52.86 9.10
CA THR A 39 -26.65 54.10 9.82
C THR A 39 -28.07 53.98 10.36
N TYR A 40 -28.19 54.08 11.65
CA TYR A 40 -29.47 54.00 12.36
C TYR A 40 -29.86 55.39 12.82
N THR A 41 -31.01 55.87 12.30
CA THR A 41 -31.54 57.24 12.58
C THR A 41 -32.65 57.12 13.61
N LEU A 42 -32.54 57.87 14.65
CA LEU A 42 -33.58 58.05 15.65
C LEU A 42 -34.30 59.42 15.42
N THR A 43 -35.62 59.40 15.37
CA THR A 43 -36.47 60.58 15.46
C THR A 43 -37.18 60.51 16.79
N THR A 44 -37.07 61.55 17.59
CA THR A 44 -37.77 61.69 18.86
C THR A 44 -38.80 62.79 18.76
N THR A 45 -39.95 62.61 19.39
CA THR A 45 -41.00 63.68 19.44
C THR A 45 -41.41 63.86 20.89
N THR A 46 -41.31 65.10 21.37
CA THR A 46 -41.71 65.47 22.74
C THR A 46 -43.21 65.50 22.90
N THR A 47 -43.72 65.57 24.11
CA THR A 47 -45.14 65.66 24.46
C THR A 47 -45.81 66.98 23.90
N VAL A 48 -44.98 67.96 23.61
CA VAL A 48 -45.45 69.29 23.00
C VAL A 48 -45.25 69.35 21.50
N GLY A 49 -44.85 68.23 20.84
CA GLY A 49 -44.73 68.05 19.40
C GLY A 49 -43.38 68.50 18.81
N CYS A 50 -42.37 68.84 19.60
CA CYS A 50 -41.03 69.15 19.08
C CYS A 50 -40.35 67.86 18.60
N ILE A 51 -39.82 67.94 17.34
CA ILE A 51 -39.09 66.78 16.73
C ILE A 51 -37.60 67.08 16.75
N GLY A 52 -36.84 66.00 17.20
CA GLY A 52 -35.38 65.96 17.06
C GLY A 52 -34.97 64.69 16.31
N THR A 53 -33.87 64.75 15.56
CA THR A 53 -33.32 63.62 14.86
C THR A 53 -31.80 63.50 15.14
N ASP A 54 -31.35 62.27 15.30
CA ASP A 54 -29.92 61.92 15.42
C ASP A 54 -29.66 60.64 14.67
N ASN A 55 -28.39 60.39 14.34
CA ASN A 55 -27.99 59.14 13.68
C ASN A 55 -26.69 58.60 14.25
N VAL A 56 -26.57 57.29 14.25
CA VAL A 56 -25.38 56.56 14.66
C VAL A 56 -24.95 55.59 13.58
N LEU A 57 -23.69 55.62 13.23
CA LEU A 57 -23.06 54.61 12.39
C LEU A 57 -22.63 53.43 13.22
N VAL A 58 -23.18 52.25 12.93
CA VAL A 58 -22.81 50.98 13.53
C VAL A 58 -21.98 50.20 12.51
N THR A 59 -20.81 49.74 12.94
CA THR A 59 -19.94 48.85 12.16
C THR A 59 -19.53 47.66 12.98
N PHE A 60 -19.62 46.50 12.39
CA PHE A 60 -19.21 45.26 13.01
C PHE A 60 -17.89 44.74 12.40
N ILE A 61 -17.16 43.94 13.16
CA ILE A 61 -16.01 43.23 12.67
C ILE A 61 -16.51 41.98 11.94
N PRO A 62 -16.14 41.76 10.69
CA PRO A 62 -16.55 40.55 9.99
C PRO A 62 -15.92 39.31 10.63
N ILE A 63 -16.70 38.21 10.73
CA ILE A 63 -16.21 36.92 11.17
C ILE A 63 -15.51 36.25 9.99
N PRO A 64 -14.27 35.79 10.16
CA PRO A 64 -13.56 35.07 9.08
C PRO A 64 -14.30 33.83 8.61
N GLN A 65 -14.08 33.44 7.35
CA GLN A 65 -14.53 32.14 6.84
C GLN A 65 -13.34 31.17 6.87
N VAL A 66 -13.42 30.14 7.70
CA VAL A 66 -12.38 29.10 7.82
C VAL A 66 -12.90 27.84 7.13
N ASN A 67 -12.08 27.25 6.27
CA ASN A 67 -12.37 25.99 5.60
C ASN A 67 -11.07 25.23 5.39
N LEU A 68 -10.85 24.18 6.17
CA LEU A 68 -9.66 23.32 6.13
C LEU A 68 -9.76 22.23 5.06
N GLY A 69 -10.92 22.12 4.40
CA GLY A 69 -11.18 21.12 3.37
C GLY A 69 -11.98 19.94 3.91
N LYS A 70 -12.01 18.87 3.12
CA LYS A 70 -12.68 17.62 3.50
C LYS A 70 -11.71 16.66 4.17
N ASP A 71 -12.25 15.81 5.03
CA ASP A 71 -11.51 14.68 5.61
C ASP A 71 -10.76 13.91 4.51
N THR A 72 -9.53 13.59 4.79
CA THR A 72 -8.63 13.04 3.79
C THR A 72 -7.86 11.84 4.30
N ILE A 73 -7.46 10.99 3.36
CA ILE A 73 -6.61 9.82 3.61
C ILE A 73 -5.26 10.08 2.96
N ILE A 74 -4.17 9.78 3.67
CA ILE A 74 -2.81 9.76 3.14
C ILE A 74 -2.17 8.40 3.40
N CYS A 75 -1.20 8.04 2.57
CA CYS A 75 -0.47 6.79 2.74
C CYS A 75 0.69 6.99 3.74
N GLN A 76 1.04 5.95 4.47
CA GLN A 76 2.18 5.99 5.38
C GLN A 76 3.44 6.48 4.67
N GLY A 77 4.10 7.47 5.26
CA GLY A 77 5.27 8.13 4.68
C GLY A 77 4.95 9.33 3.77
N GLU A 78 3.67 9.58 3.45
CA GLU A 78 3.23 10.82 2.82
C GLU A 78 2.98 11.91 3.85
N THR A 79 3.00 13.15 3.40
CA THR A 79 2.62 14.31 4.19
C THR A 79 1.45 15.04 3.53
N TYR A 80 0.62 15.67 4.35
CA TYR A 80 -0.49 16.50 3.87
C TYR A 80 -0.36 17.91 4.43
N THR A 81 -0.49 18.93 3.57
CA THR A 81 -0.44 20.33 4.00
C THR A 81 -1.86 20.88 4.11
N ILE A 82 -2.24 21.28 5.32
CA ILE A 82 -3.50 21.90 5.65
C ILE A 82 -3.30 23.42 5.65
N ASN A 83 -4.20 24.15 5.02
CA ASN A 83 -4.14 25.61 4.91
C ASN A 83 -5.38 26.25 5.54
N ALA A 84 -5.19 27.05 6.58
CA ALA A 84 -6.27 27.77 7.24
C ALA A 84 -6.83 28.94 6.41
N GLY A 85 -6.24 29.24 5.24
CA GLY A 85 -6.62 30.38 4.46
C GLY A 85 -6.36 31.72 5.18
N ASN A 86 -7.16 32.76 4.88
CA ASN A 86 -7.21 34.01 5.64
C ASN A 86 -5.84 34.69 5.87
N PRO A 87 -5.06 34.99 4.82
CA PRO A 87 -3.74 35.57 4.97
C PRO A 87 -3.82 36.93 5.69
N GLY A 88 -2.91 37.13 6.67
CA GLY A 88 -2.82 38.35 7.44
C GLY A 88 -3.74 38.45 8.66
N LEU A 89 -4.56 37.41 8.94
CA LEU A 89 -5.32 37.29 10.17
C LEU A 89 -4.56 36.46 11.22
N ASP A 90 -4.99 36.57 12.46
CA ASP A 90 -4.44 35.77 13.56
C ASP A 90 -4.93 34.33 13.43
N ILE A 91 -4.01 33.40 13.35
CA ILE A 91 -4.27 31.95 13.24
C ILE A 91 -3.70 31.24 14.47
N LEU A 92 -4.50 30.34 15.00
CA LEU A 92 -4.10 29.45 16.10
C LEU A 92 -4.59 28.03 15.83
N TRP A 93 -3.66 27.11 15.65
CA TRP A 93 -3.94 25.68 15.56
C TRP A 93 -4.07 25.06 16.97
N LEU A 94 -4.77 23.94 17.04
CA LEU A 94 -5.03 23.25 18.33
C LEU A 94 -3.72 22.95 19.12
N GLU A 95 -2.64 22.65 18.41
CA GLU A 95 -1.32 22.37 19.01
C GLU A 95 -0.46 23.62 19.24
N GLY A 96 -1.02 24.81 19.03
CA GLY A 96 -0.37 26.08 19.33
C GLY A 96 0.43 26.72 18.20
N GLN A 97 0.49 26.11 17.02
CA GLN A 97 1.11 26.74 15.84
C GLN A 97 0.29 27.97 15.39
N THR A 98 0.98 28.97 14.79
CA THR A 98 0.37 30.21 14.32
C THR A 98 0.61 30.45 12.83
N SER A 99 1.21 29.49 12.13
CA SER A 99 1.46 29.58 10.69
C SER A 99 0.18 29.44 9.90
N GLN A 100 0.13 30.02 8.69
CA GLN A 100 -1.01 29.87 7.78
C GLN A 100 -1.24 28.41 7.37
N THR A 101 -0.18 27.63 7.30
CA THR A 101 -0.23 26.21 6.93
C THR A 101 0.49 25.35 7.97
N ILE A 102 0.00 24.13 8.14
CA ILE A 102 0.72 23.07 8.84
C ILE A 102 0.87 21.86 7.90
N THR A 103 1.95 21.09 8.12
CA THR A 103 2.16 19.83 7.40
C THR A 103 2.08 18.70 8.41
N VAL A 104 1.27 17.69 8.08
CA VAL A 104 0.95 16.58 8.98
C VAL A 104 1.21 15.24 8.28
N ASP A 105 1.60 14.23 9.05
CA ASP A 105 1.93 12.87 8.61
C ASP A 105 1.34 11.79 9.54
N GLN A 106 0.49 12.20 10.50
CA GLN A 106 -0.14 11.33 11.47
C GLN A 106 -1.66 11.37 11.35
N THR A 107 -2.30 10.27 11.71
CA THR A 107 -3.76 10.24 11.88
C THR A 107 -4.16 11.14 13.04
N GLY A 108 -5.12 12.02 12.78
CA GLY A 108 -5.62 12.93 13.82
C GLY A 108 -6.66 13.90 13.30
N THR A 109 -7.31 14.57 14.24
CA THR A 109 -8.20 15.72 13.98
C THR A 109 -7.40 17.00 14.15
N TYR A 110 -7.33 17.80 13.11
CA TYR A 110 -6.63 19.08 13.07
C TYR A 110 -7.63 20.20 13.05
N SER A 111 -7.45 21.18 13.91
CA SER A 111 -8.36 22.33 14.07
C SER A 111 -7.59 23.64 14.01
N ALA A 112 -8.14 24.59 13.28
CA ALA A 112 -7.63 25.95 13.27
C ALA A 112 -8.71 26.95 13.68
N THR A 113 -8.33 27.92 14.51
CA THR A 113 -9.11 29.09 14.83
C THR A 113 -8.45 30.28 14.16
N VAL A 114 -9.22 31.02 13.37
CA VAL A 114 -8.78 32.26 12.74
C VAL A 114 -9.53 33.40 13.37
N SER A 115 -8.85 34.51 13.70
CA SER A 115 -9.45 35.63 14.37
C SER A 115 -9.12 36.94 13.65
N GLN A 116 -10.14 37.78 13.47
CA GLN A 116 -10.01 39.15 12.99
C GLN A 116 -10.40 40.11 14.10
N SER A 117 -9.43 40.83 14.65
CA SER A 117 -9.65 41.83 15.72
C SER A 117 -10.50 41.28 16.89
N GLY A 118 -10.27 40.03 17.30
CA GLY A 118 -10.97 39.36 18.39
C GLY A 118 -12.27 38.63 18.01
N CYS A 119 -12.63 38.58 16.71
CA CYS A 119 -13.78 37.81 16.22
C CYS A 119 -13.31 36.50 15.62
N PRO A 120 -13.46 35.35 16.33
CA PRO A 120 -12.95 34.09 15.87
C PRO A 120 -13.94 33.28 15.04
N ALA A 121 -13.41 32.46 14.16
CA ALA A 121 -14.08 31.33 13.54
C ALA A 121 -13.12 30.11 13.53
N SER A 122 -13.65 28.93 13.53
CA SER A 122 -12.85 27.71 13.53
C SER A 122 -13.44 26.66 12.59
N ASP A 123 -12.55 25.75 12.13
CA ASP A 123 -12.92 24.57 11.37
C ASP A 123 -12.01 23.41 11.77
N THR A 124 -12.42 22.19 11.40
CA THR A 124 -11.73 20.94 11.68
C THR A 124 -11.63 20.07 10.44
N ILE A 125 -10.56 19.30 10.35
CA ILE A 125 -10.37 18.27 9.31
C ILE A 125 -9.79 17.02 9.94
N ASP A 126 -10.29 15.85 9.56
CA ASP A 126 -9.71 14.57 9.93
C ASP A 126 -8.75 14.08 8.84
N VAL A 127 -7.54 13.73 9.25
CA VAL A 127 -6.54 13.11 8.39
C VAL A 127 -6.31 11.67 8.86
N PHE A 128 -6.46 10.70 7.97
CA PHE A 128 -6.26 9.29 8.23
C PHE A 128 -5.02 8.79 7.49
N VAL A 129 -4.06 8.24 8.22
CA VAL A 129 -2.86 7.60 7.65
C VAL A 129 -3.11 6.11 7.52
N VAL A 130 -3.03 5.61 6.28
CA VAL A 130 -3.16 4.17 5.99
C VAL A 130 -1.78 3.56 5.90
N ALA A 131 -1.50 2.63 6.79
CA ALA A 131 -0.31 1.78 6.72
C ALA A 131 -0.59 0.62 5.75
N LEU A 132 0.33 0.38 4.81
CA LEU A 132 0.34 -0.81 3.98
C LEU A 132 1.45 -1.75 4.46
N PRO A 133 1.26 -3.06 4.35
CA PRO A 133 2.27 -4.01 4.78
C PRO A 133 3.50 -3.93 3.89
N THR A 134 4.67 -4.12 4.48
CA THR A 134 5.91 -4.41 3.76
C THR A 134 6.18 -5.91 3.84
N ASN A 135 6.59 -6.57 2.76
CA ASN A 135 6.84 -8.02 2.74
C ASN A 135 5.59 -8.85 3.08
N ALA A 136 4.55 -8.68 2.30
CA ALA A 136 3.28 -9.38 2.49
C ALA A 136 3.41 -10.89 2.22
N ILE A 137 4.17 -11.26 1.18
CA ILE A 137 4.35 -12.65 0.78
C ILE A 137 5.46 -13.29 1.62
N ASP A 138 5.21 -14.49 2.14
CA ASP A 138 6.24 -15.29 2.83
C ASP A 138 7.33 -15.73 1.84
N GLN A 139 8.49 -15.11 1.92
CA GLN A 139 9.64 -15.42 1.06
C GLN A 139 10.26 -16.80 1.33
N ASN A 140 9.93 -17.45 2.45
CA ASN A 140 10.42 -18.80 2.72
C ASN A 140 9.90 -19.83 1.72
N ILE A 141 8.75 -19.57 1.09
CA ILE A 141 8.21 -20.40 0.02
C ILE A 141 9.19 -20.45 -1.17
N ALA A 142 9.83 -19.35 -1.53
CA ALA A 142 10.78 -19.29 -2.64
C ALA A 142 12.08 -20.08 -2.39
N SER A 143 12.40 -20.36 -1.13
CA SER A 143 13.62 -21.11 -0.76
C SER A 143 13.45 -22.62 -0.82
N GLN A 144 12.22 -23.12 -1.03
CA GLN A 144 11.97 -24.56 -1.13
C GLN A 144 12.28 -25.06 -2.56
N PRO A 145 12.86 -26.25 -2.67
CA PRO A 145 13.07 -26.89 -3.98
C PRO A 145 11.75 -27.48 -4.47
N TYR A 146 11.16 -26.87 -5.49
CA TYR A 146 9.95 -27.38 -6.16
C TYR A 146 10.32 -27.97 -7.53
N CYS A 147 9.93 -29.21 -7.79
CA CYS A 147 9.92 -29.78 -9.13
C CYS A 147 8.52 -29.67 -9.68
N PHE A 148 8.27 -28.67 -10.53
CA PHE A 148 6.91 -28.34 -10.97
C PHE A 148 6.30 -29.44 -11.85
N ASN A 149 7.14 -30.26 -12.52
CA ASN A 149 6.68 -31.38 -13.31
C ASN A 149 6.21 -32.60 -12.47
N GLU A 150 6.54 -32.62 -11.18
CA GLU A 150 6.27 -33.73 -10.25
C GLU A 150 5.40 -33.28 -9.06
N LEU A 151 4.78 -32.11 -9.12
CA LEU A 151 3.91 -31.65 -8.04
C LEU A 151 2.61 -32.44 -7.96
N ASP A 152 2.37 -33.08 -6.83
CA ASP A 152 1.09 -33.75 -6.54
C ASP A 152 -0.08 -32.76 -6.36
N ARG A 153 0.21 -31.52 -6.06
CA ARG A 153 -0.77 -30.45 -5.80
C ARG A 153 -0.16 -29.07 -6.05
N PRO A 154 -1.00 -28.06 -6.35
CA PRO A 154 -0.54 -26.67 -6.50
C PRO A 154 0.16 -26.13 -5.26
N ILE A 155 1.08 -25.19 -5.46
CA ILE A 155 1.70 -24.42 -4.39
C ILE A 155 0.79 -23.25 -4.05
N ASN A 156 0.46 -23.10 -2.77
CA ASN A 156 -0.29 -21.96 -2.27
C ASN A 156 0.67 -20.80 -1.96
N ILE A 157 0.42 -19.64 -2.56
CA ILE A 157 1.11 -18.38 -2.25
C ILE A 157 0.09 -17.47 -1.57
N SER A 158 0.39 -17.05 -0.34
CA SER A 158 -0.46 -16.14 0.42
C SER A 158 0.17 -14.77 0.53
N ALA A 159 -0.62 -13.73 0.30
CA ALA A 159 -0.27 -12.36 0.65
C ALA A 159 -0.48 -12.08 2.16
N GLY A 160 -0.86 -13.05 2.93
CA GLY A 160 -0.64 -13.29 4.37
C GLY A 160 -1.17 -12.26 5.36
N ILE A 161 -2.03 -11.29 4.97
CA ILE A 161 -2.39 -10.20 5.85
C ILE A 161 -3.90 -9.98 5.88
N SER A 162 -4.32 -9.14 6.75
CA SER A 162 -5.68 -8.78 7.09
C SER A 162 -6.65 -8.74 5.89
N PRO A 163 -7.89 -9.22 6.07
CA PRO A 163 -8.96 -9.14 5.07
C PRO A 163 -9.43 -7.70 4.74
N ASN A 164 -8.79 -6.69 5.31
CA ASN A 164 -9.13 -5.27 5.11
C ASN A 164 -8.40 -4.62 3.92
N TYR A 165 -7.64 -5.40 3.16
CA TYR A 165 -6.95 -4.94 1.95
C TYR A 165 -7.58 -5.56 0.71
N ASP A 166 -7.51 -4.83 -0.39
CA ASP A 166 -7.83 -5.34 -1.71
C ASP A 166 -6.56 -5.91 -2.34
N PHE A 167 -6.68 -7.07 -3.00
CA PHE A 167 -5.58 -7.77 -3.65
C PHE A 167 -5.82 -7.84 -5.16
N LEU A 168 -4.77 -7.69 -5.93
CA LEU A 168 -4.77 -7.94 -7.37
C LEU A 168 -3.45 -8.60 -7.77
N TRP A 169 -3.51 -9.88 -8.07
CA TRP A 169 -2.37 -10.63 -8.58
C TRP A 169 -2.12 -10.37 -10.06
N GLY A 170 -0.88 -10.50 -10.49
CA GLY A 170 -0.52 -10.39 -11.90
C GLY A 170 -1.17 -11.45 -12.79
N THR A 171 -1.65 -12.52 -12.21
CA THR A 171 -2.45 -13.60 -12.81
C THR A 171 -3.93 -13.27 -12.93
N GLY A 172 -4.39 -12.19 -12.27
CA GLY A 172 -5.75 -11.65 -12.36
C GLY A 172 -6.66 -11.97 -11.18
N GLU A 173 -6.23 -12.82 -10.24
CA GLU A 173 -6.99 -13.14 -9.03
C GLU A 173 -7.00 -11.96 -8.05
N THR A 174 -8.09 -11.89 -7.27
CA THR A 174 -8.30 -10.85 -6.25
C THR A 174 -8.40 -11.42 -4.84
N THR A 175 -8.05 -12.67 -4.67
CA THR A 175 -8.04 -13.37 -3.40
C THR A 175 -6.72 -13.12 -2.65
N ILE A 176 -6.74 -13.31 -1.33
CA ILE A 176 -5.53 -13.19 -0.50
C ILE A 176 -4.49 -14.26 -0.86
N ASP A 177 -4.96 -15.42 -1.30
CA ASP A 177 -4.15 -16.58 -1.67
C ASP A 177 -4.36 -16.92 -3.14
N ILE A 178 -3.30 -17.42 -3.79
CA ILE A 178 -3.37 -18.02 -5.13
C ILE A 178 -2.71 -19.40 -5.11
N GLU A 179 -3.17 -20.25 -6.02
CA GLU A 179 -2.58 -21.55 -6.27
C GLU A 179 -1.83 -21.54 -7.60
N VAL A 180 -0.56 -21.97 -7.57
CA VAL A 180 0.31 -21.96 -8.75
C VAL A 180 0.90 -23.34 -9.02
N THR A 181 1.07 -23.65 -10.30
CA THR A 181 1.58 -24.94 -10.79
C THR A 181 2.81 -24.80 -11.66
N GLU A 182 3.33 -23.60 -11.84
CA GLU A 182 4.46 -23.33 -12.72
C GLU A 182 5.50 -22.47 -12.02
N ALA A 183 6.76 -22.61 -12.42
CA ALA A 183 7.83 -21.70 -12.02
C ALA A 183 7.58 -20.32 -12.62
N GLY A 184 7.88 -19.27 -11.87
CA GLY A 184 7.64 -17.91 -12.35
C GLY A 184 7.76 -16.86 -11.26
N THR A 185 7.56 -15.61 -11.67
CA THR A 185 7.47 -14.49 -10.74
C THR A 185 6.01 -14.09 -10.59
N TYR A 186 5.53 -14.16 -9.36
CA TYR A 186 4.17 -13.81 -8.98
C TYR A 186 4.18 -12.48 -8.25
N VAL A 187 3.43 -11.53 -8.76
CA VAL A 187 3.34 -10.16 -8.22
C VAL A 187 1.93 -9.96 -7.71
N VAL A 188 1.80 -9.34 -6.54
CA VAL A 188 0.52 -8.90 -5.99
C VAL A 188 0.56 -7.39 -5.74
N GLN A 189 -0.46 -6.69 -6.19
CA GLN A 189 -0.77 -5.35 -5.74
C GLN A 189 -1.72 -5.44 -4.54
N ILE A 190 -1.34 -4.79 -3.43
CA ILE A 190 -2.13 -4.72 -2.21
C ILE A 190 -2.54 -3.27 -2.02
N SER A 191 -3.83 -3.03 -1.83
CA SER A 191 -4.36 -1.66 -1.73
C SER A 191 -5.36 -1.50 -0.59
N ALA A 192 -5.43 -0.25 -0.11
CA ALA A 192 -6.44 0.23 0.82
C ALA A 192 -6.80 1.67 0.45
N GLY A 193 -7.99 1.87 -0.10
CA GLY A 193 -8.41 3.14 -0.68
C GLY A 193 -7.47 3.58 -1.82
N LYS A 194 -6.85 4.75 -1.69
CA LYS A 194 -5.89 5.25 -2.70
C LYS A 194 -4.45 4.73 -2.53
N CYS A 195 -4.16 4.07 -1.43
CA CYS A 195 -2.83 3.60 -1.10
C CYS A 195 -2.60 2.20 -1.68
N SER A 196 -1.48 1.98 -2.34
CA SER A 196 -1.12 0.66 -2.86
C SER A 196 0.37 0.41 -2.80
N ILE A 197 0.74 -0.85 -2.65
CA ILE A 197 2.10 -1.38 -2.80
C ILE A 197 2.08 -2.60 -3.71
N ASN A 198 3.24 -2.94 -4.26
CA ASN A 198 3.45 -4.21 -4.93
C ASN A 198 4.45 -5.05 -4.14
N ASP A 199 4.13 -6.34 -4.00
CA ASP A 199 5.06 -7.34 -3.50
C ASP A 199 5.18 -8.47 -4.50
N LYS A 200 6.27 -9.25 -4.45
CA LYS A 200 6.53 -10.32 -5.41
C LYS A 200 7.29 -11.46 -4.79
N ILE A 201 7.08 -12.65 -5.35
CA ILE A 201 7.85 -13.85 -5.08
C ILE A 201 8.27 -14.49 -6.41
N THR A 202 9.47 -15.07 -6.45
CA THR A 202 9.92 -15.85 -7.61
C THR A 202 10.12 -17.29 -7.20
N LEU A 203 9.34 -18.18 -7.78
CA LEU A 203 9.49 -19.62 -7.64
C LEU A 203 10.33 -20.15 -8.79
N LYS A 204 11.39 -20.90 -8.44
CA LYS A 204 12.27 -21.52 -9.43
C LYS A 204 11.93 -22.99 -9.55
N ASP A 205 12.01 -23.52 -10.77
CA ASP A 205 11.96 -24.96 -11.00
C ASP A 205 13.28 -25.58 -10.53
N PHE A 206 13.17 -26.56 -9.68
CA PHE A 206 14.29 -27.35 -9.19
C PHE A 206 13.88 -28.81 -9.09
N CYS A 207 14.18 -29.57 -10.13
CA CYS A 207 13.96 -31.01 -10.13
C CYS A 207 15.26 -31.71 -9.74
N PRO A 208 15.31 -32.42 -8.61
CA PRO A 208 16.49 -33.17 -8.22
C PRO A 208 16.77 -34.25 -9.27
N SER A 209 18.01 -34.29 -9.73
CA SER A 209 18.43 -35.37 -10.62
C SER A 209 18.47 -36.70 -9.87
N THR A 210 18.00 -37.72 -10.55
CA THR A 210 18.12 -39.10 -10.08
C THR A 210 18.97 -39.91 -11.06
N LEU A 211 19.77 -40.82 -10.55
CA LEU A 211 20.54 -41.76 -11.36
C LEU A 211 20.37 -43.15 -10.77
N TYR A 212 20.03 -44.07 -11.60
CA TYR A 212 20.07 -45.52 -11.35
C TYR A 212 21.07 -46.16 -12.27
N VAL A 213 21.98 -46.96 -11.71
CA VAL A 213 22.96 -47.75 -12.46
C VAL A 213 22.78 -49.24 -12.06
N PRO A 214 22.55 -50.13 -13.01
CA PRO A 214 22.45 -51.56 -12.69
C PRO A 214 23.78 -52.09 -12.12
N ASN A 215 23.71 -53.14 -11.36
CA ASN A 215 24.89 -53.76 -10.74
C ASN A 215 25.37 -55.00 -11.48
N SER A 216 24.66 -55.47 -12.48
CA SER A 216 25.01 -56.65 -13.28
C SER A 216 24.31 -56.66 -14.63
N ILE A 217 24.90 -57.38 -15.61
CA ILE A 217 24.27 -57.70 -16.89
C ILE A 217 24.43 -59.19 -17.17
N THR A 218 23.54 -59.70 -17.99
CA THR A 218 23.56 -61.10 -18.48
C THR A 218 23.29 -61.12 -19.97
N PRO A 219 24.30 -60.77 -20.82
CA PRO A 219 24.15 -60.61 -22.25
C PRO A 219 24.01 -61.96 -22.93
N ASN A 220 22.83 -62.59 -22.84
CA ASN A 220 22.52 -63.90 -23.40
C ASN A 220 21.49 -63.87 -24.53
N GLY A 221 20.95 -62.67 -24.83
CA GLY A 221 20.00 -62.42 -25.89
C GLY A 221 18.55 -62.82 -25.56
N ASP A 222 18.20 -62.95 -24.28
CA ASP A 222 16.83 -63.29 -23.84
C ASP A 222 15.92 -62.05 -23.64
N GLY A 223 16.47 -60.86 -23.85
CA GLY A 223 15.76 -59.59 -23.67
C GLY A 223 15.71 -59.04 -22.26
N ASN A 224 16.40 -59.69 -21.29
CA ASN A 224 16.46 -59.23 -19.88
C ASN A 224 17.92 -59.04 -19.45
N ASN A 225 18.25 -57.81 -19.02
CA ASN A 225 19.59 -57.42 -18.57
C ASN A 225 20.70 -57.75 -19.60
N ASP A 226 20.39 -57.69 -20.86
CA ASP A 226 21.35 -57.97 -21.94
C ASP A 226 22.37 -56.88 -22.15
N SER A 227 22.07 -55.69 -21.64
CA SER A 227 22.96 -54.52 -21.74
C SER A 227 23.09 -53.79 -20.40
N PHE A 228 24.17 -53.01 -20.30
CA PHE A 228 24.46 -52.15 -19.15
C PHE A 228 24.32 -50.72 -19.58
N ASN A 229 23.34 -50.01 -18.99
CA ASN A 229 23.13 -48.58 -19.15
C ASN A 229 22.67 -47.97 -17.84
N ALA A 230 22.97 -46.69 -17.66
CA ALA A 230 22.37 -45.94 -16.60
C ALA A 230 21.00 -45.39 -17.03
N SER A 231 20.12 -45.15 -16.10
CA SER A 231 18.86 -44.44 -16.32
C SER A 231 18.68 -43.35 -15.26
N GLY A 232 18.06 -42.25 -15.63
CA GLY A 232 17.87 -41.17 -14.68
C GLY A 232 17.00 -40.06 -15.22
N THR A 233 16.68 -39.10 -14.37
CA THR A 233 15.88 -37.93 -14.69
C THR A 233 16.65 -36.64 -14.35
N TYR A 234 16.41 -35.58 -15.10
CA TYR A 234 16.97 -34.25 -14.87
C TYR A 234 18.52 -34.22 -14.85
N ILE A 235 19.15 -35.00 -15.70
CA ILE A 235 20.60 -35.04 -15.92
C ILE A 235 20.90 -34.33 -17.24
N GLU A 236 21.68 -33.26 -17.22
CA GLU A 236 21.99 -32.46 -18.41
C GLU A 236 23.16 -32.99 -19.20
N GLU A 237 24.22 -33.39 -18.51
CA GLU A 237 25.42 -33.98 -19.11
C GLU A 237 25.75 -35.28 -18.42
N TYR A 238 26.08 -36.28 -19.20
CA TYR A 238 26.37 -37.62 -18.75
C TYR A 238 27.56 -38.17 -19.49
N GLU A 239 28.51 -38.73 -18.76
CA GLU A 239 29.57 -39.60 -19.30
C GLU A 239 29.68 -40.86 -18.46
N MET A 240 29.78 -42.01 -19.11
CA MET A 240 30.01 -43.31 -18.45
C MET A 240 31.26 -43.96 -19.04
N TYR A 241 32.07 -44.48 -18.17
CA TYR A 241 33.27 -45.25 -18.50
C TYR A 241 33.19 -46.62 -17.82
N ILE A 242 33.55 -47.70 -18.54
CA ILE A 242 33.67 -49.04 -17.97
C ILE A 242 35.11 -49.53 -18.15
N TYR A 243 35.65 -50.05 -17.09
CA TYR A 243 37.03 -50.54 -17.01
C TYR A 243 37.04 -52.04 -16.62
N ASN A 244 37.98 -52.77 -17.21
CA ASN A 244 38.26 -54.11 -16.77
C ASN A 244 39.07 -54.09 -15.44
N ARG A 245 39.34 -55.28 -14.86
CA ARG A 245 40.09 -55.44 -13.59
C ARG A 245 41.51 -54.90 -13.63
N TRP A 246 42.09 -54.70 -14.80
CA TRP A 246 43.44 -54.16 -15.00
C TRP A 246 43.45 -52.65 -15.24
N GLY A 247 42.27 -51.99 -15.21
CA GLY A 247 42.13 -50.55 -15.42
C GLY A 247 42.16 -50.13 -16.88
N GLU A 248 42.03 -51.08 -17.83
CA GLU A 248 41.85 -50.71 -19.25
C GLU A 248 40.40 -50.30 -19.47
N MET A 249 40.18 -49.14 -20.09
CA MET A 249 38.86 -48.65 -20.49
C MET A 249 38.36 -49.51 -21.66
N ILE A 250 37.24 -50.15 -21.47
CA ILE A 250 36.65 -51.09 -22.44
C ILE A 250 35.37 -50.50 -23.10
N TYR A 251 34.76 -49.52 -22.46
CA TYR A 251 33.58 -48.81 -23.00
C TYR A 251 33.53 -47.35 -22.53
N LYS A 252 33.04 -46.50 -23.37
CA LYS A 252 32.70 -45.11 -23.04
C LYS A 252 31.40 -44.72 -23.77
N SER A 253 30.51 -44.04 -23.04
CA SER A 253 29.34 -43.37 -23.60
C SER A 253 29.22 -41.92 -23.08
N ASN A 254 28.68 -41.05 -23.88
CA ASN A 254 28.30 -39.68 -23.53
C ASN A 254 26.75 -39.51 -23.57
N SER A 255 26.03 -40.63 -23.61
CA SER A 255 24.57 -40.61 -23.68
C SER A 255 23.99 -41.70 -22.76
N MET A 256 23.00 -41.38 -21.99
CA MET A 256 22.25 -42.35 -21.16
C MET A 256 21.43 -43.33 -21.99
N PHE A 257 21.30 -43.09 -23.30
CA PHE A 257 20.58 -43.97 -24.23
C PHE A 257 21.50 -44.97 -24.90
N ASP A 258 22.80 -44.92 -24.66
CA ASP A 258 23.77 -45.87 -25.18
C ASP A 258 23.98 -47.04 -24.19
N ASP A 259 23.83 -48.21 -24.68
CA ASP A 259 23.95 -49.45 -23.90
C ASP A 259 25.30 -50.15 -24.18
N TRP A 260 25.93 -50.63 -23.12
CA TRP A 260 27.05 -51.53 -23.33
C TRP A 260 26.55 -52.99 -23.35
N ASP A 261 26.76 -53.68 -24.44
CA ASP A 261 26.30 -55.02 -24.73
C ASP A 261 27.21 -56.13 -24.14
N GLY A 262 28.17 -55.76 -23.26
CA GLY A 262 29.14 -56.70 -22.72
C GLY A 262 30.22 -57.12 -23.70
N SER A 263 30.47 -56.35 -24.78
CA SER A 263 31.51 -56.66 -25.75
C SER A 263 32.67 -55.61 -25.69
N TYR A 264 33.87 -56.05 -26.08
CA TYR A 264 35.06 -55.23 -26.28
C TYR A 264 35.80 -55.63 -27.54
N LYS A 265 36.08 -54.69 -28.45
CA LYS A 265 36.73 -54.96 -29.75
C LYS A 265 36.01 -56.06 -30.56
N GLY A 266 34.67 -56.08 -30.47
CA GLY A 266 33.82 -57.01 -31.20
C GLY A 266 33.79 -58.42 -30.66
N LYS A 267 34.23 -58.68 -29.44
CA LYS A 267 34.14 -59.98 -28.79
C LYS A 267 33.52 -59.86 -27.42
N PRO A 268 32.68 -60.80 -27.00
CA PRO A 268 32.16 -60.84 -25.64
C PRO A 268 33.32 -60.83 -24.61
N VAL A 269 33.15 -60.00 -23.56
CA VAL A 269 34.09 -59.96 -22.45
C VAL A 269 33.95 -61.24 -21.56
N GLN A 270 34.96 -61.54 -20.79
CA GLN A 270 34.91 -62.68 -19.84
C GLN A 270 33.95 -62.39 -18.70
N LEU A 271 33.36 -63.41 -18.11
CA LEU A 271 32.62 -63.28 -16.87
C LEU A 271 33.58 -62.84 -15.74
N ASP A 272 33.41 -61.60 -15.31
CA ASP A 272 34.30 -60.95 -14.35
C ASP A 272 33.60 -59.78 -13.66
N VAL A 273 34.33 -59.05 -12.79
CA VAL A 273 33.93 -57.81 -12.19
C VAL A 273 34.52 -56.66 -13.01
N TYR A 274 33.67 -55.75 -13.40
CA TYR A 274 34.02 -54.52 -14.14
C TYR A 274 33.77 -53.33 -13.24
N VAL A 275 34.56 -52.27 -13.39
CA VAL A 275 34.40 -51.02 -12.66
C VAL A 275 33.80 -49.98 -13.60
N TYR A 276 32.72 -49.39 -13.22
CA TYR A 276 32.19 -48.25 -13.95
C TYR A 276 32.48 -46.96 -13.21
N GLN A 277 32.57 -45.85 -13.96
CA GLN A 277 32.67 -44.50 -13.47
C GLN A 277 31.69 -43.64 -14.23
N ASP A 278 30.76 -42.99 -13.53
CA ASP A 278 29.88 -42.03 -14.09
C ASP A 278 30.35 -40.62 -13.73
N ILE A 279 30.32 -39.71 -14.68
CA ILE A 279 30.57 -38.29 -14.50
C ILE A 279 29.26 -37.59 -14.84
N LEU A 280 28.70 -36.89 -13.85
CA LEU A 280 27.46 -36.18 -13.95
C LEU A 280 27.74 -34.67 -13.79
N PHE A 281 27.19 -33.87 -14.66
CA PHE A 281 27.14 -32.43 -14.47
C PHE A 281 25.71 -32.02 -14.15
N TYR A 282 25.53 -31.39 -12.99
CA TYR A 282 24.28 -30.80 -12.58
C TYR A 282 24.35 -29.32 -12.86
N LEU A 283 23.29 -28.75 -13.41
CA LEU A 283 23.15 -27.29 -13.44
C LEU A 283 22.82 -26.83 -12.02
N LEU A 284 23.85 -26.55 -11.22
CA LEU A 284 23.68 -25.69 -10.06
C LEU A 284 23.39 -24.28 -10.60
N LEU A 285 22.12 -23.92 -10.73
CA LEU A 285 21.74 -22.55 -10.97
C LEU A 285 22.26 -21.70 -9.79
N HIS A 286 23.51 -21.26 -9.91
CA HIS A 286 23.99 -20.16 -9.09
C HIS A 286 23.20 -18.93 -9.55
N SER A 287 22.27 -18.46 -8.70
CA SER A 287 21.74 -17.12 -8.87
C SER A 287 22.90 -16.12 -8.73
N PRO A 288 22.94 -15.09 -9.58
CA PRO A 288 23.77 -13.92 -9.34
C PRO A 288 23.31 -13.15 -8.11
#